data_aca0bcf4e5603dce09afe67e2ba29f16
#
_entry.id   aca0bcf4e5603dce09afe67e2ba29f16
#
_cell.length_a   1.000
_cell.length_b   1.000
_cell.length_c   1.000
_cell.angle_alpha   90.00
_cell.angle_beta   90.00
_cell.angle_gamma   90.00
#
_symmetry.space_group_name_H-M   'P 1'
#
loop_
_entity.id
_entity.type
_entity.pdbx_description
1 polymer ?
#
loop_
_entity_poly.entity_id
_entity_poly.type
_entity_poly.pdbx_seq_one_letter_code
_entity_poly.pdbx_strand_id
1 'polypeptide(L)'
;MAGNGVASIGECMLELSGQAGPNWRMGFAGDTFNTLWALHALSGDRPATYVSAFGDDPFSRDQIDFFAQNGIGIGASPIIPGARPGLYAITLTGAERSFTYWRGDAAARQLASDAAALAKSLENQALVYFSGITLAILDDAARKTLLA
;
A
#
# COMPACT_ATOMS: atom_id res chain seq x y z
N MET A 1 27.69 -0.94 -4.57
CA MET A 1 27.42 -0.06 -3.42
C MET A 1 26.10 -0.50 -2.80
N ALA A 2 25.99 -0.46 -1.48
CA ALA A 2 24.73 -0.74 -0.84
C ALA A 2 23.69 0.33 -1.25
N GLY A 3 22.45 -0.08 -1.51
CA GLY A 3 21.37 0.84 -1.78
C GLY A 3 21.12 1.80 -0.62
N ASN A 4 20.46 2.92 -0.88
CA ASN A 4 20.12 3.92 0.15
C ASN A 4 18.61 4.13 0.28
N GLY A 5 17.79 3.47 -0.56
CA GLY A 5 16.34 3.57 -0.53
C GLY A 5 15.69 2.87 0.65
N VAL A 6 14.46 3.22 0.92
CA VAL A 6 13.59 2.53 1.87
C VAL A 6 12.33 2.07 1.14
N ALA A 7 11.95 0.81 1.33
CA ALA A 7 10.74 0.25 0.75
C ALA A 7 9.81 -0.29 1.82
N SER A 8 8.52 -0.15 1.59
CA SER A 8 7.48 -0.80 2.38
C SER A 8 6.57 -1.61 1.47
N ILE A 9 6.23 -2.83 1.88
CA ILE A 9 5.45 -3.76 1.08
C ILE A 9 4.10 -4.02 1.76
N GLY A 10 3.01 -3.83 1.05
CA GLY A 10 1.70 -4.13 1.61
C GLY A 10 0.53 -3.52 0.85
N GLU A 11 -0.56 -3.31 1.55
CA GLU A 11 -1.78 -2.72 1.02
C GLU A 11 -2.01 -1.32 1.57
N CYS A 12 -2.16 -0.36 0.66
CA CYS A 12 -2.70 0.95 0.94
C CYS A 12 -4.13 1.00 0.40
N MET A 13 -5.08 1.32 1.26
CA MET A 13 -6.50 1.31 0.95
C MET A 13 -7.06 2.72 0.81
N LEU A 14 -8.20 2.85 0.15
CA LEU A 14 -9.06 4.01 0.34
C LEU A 14 -9.58 4.02 1.77
N GLU A 15 -9.43 5.14 2.45
CA GLU A 15 -9.99 5.37 3.77
C GLU A 15 -11.14 6.35 3.69
N LEU A 16 -12.31 5.95 4.15
CA LEU A 16 -13.43 6.84 4.40
C LEU A 16 -13.49 7.13 5.89
N SER A 17 -13.31 8.40 6.25
CA SER A 17 -13.30 8.86 7.64
C SER A 17 -14.11 10.13 7.83
N GLY A 18 -14.30 10.54 9.07
CA GLY A 18 -14.93 11.81 9.42
C GLY A 18 -16.30 11.64 10.02
N GLN A 19 -17.35 12.00 9.33
CA GLN A 19 -18.70 12.06 9.87
C GLN A 19 -19.58 10.92 9.39
N ALA A 20 -20.49 10.47 10.23
CA ALA A 20 -21.63 9.69 9.79
C ALA A 20 -22.53 10.53 8.87
N GLY A 21 -23.21 9.89 7.91
CA GLY A 21 -24.06 10.56 6.94
C GLY A 21 -23.35 10.77 5.59
N PRO A 22 -23.76 11.76 4.77
CA PRO A 22 -23.29 11.90 3.39
C PRO A 22 -21.90 12.51 3.23
N ASN A 23 -21.30 13.04 4.30
CA ASN A 23 -20.04 13.81 4.24
C ASN A 23 -18.86 12.99 4.77
N TRP A 24 -18.33 12.09 3.94
CA TRP A 24 -17.13 11.34 4.23
C TRP A 24 -15.88 12.07 3.68
N ARG A 25 -14.79 12.02 4.43
CA ARG A 25 -13.47 12.37 3.92
C ARG A 25 -12.81 11.13 3.35
N MET A 26 -12.35 11.22 2.12
CA MET A 26 -11.57 10.16 1.50
C MET A 26 -10.07 10.46 1.61
N GLY A 27 -9.30 9.45 1.97
CA GLY A 27 -7.85 9.48 1.99
C GLY A 27 -7.28 8.12 1.61
N PHE A 28 -5.96 7.99 1.73
CA PHE A 28 -5.24 6.74 1.51
C PHE A 28 -4.48 6.37 2.77
N ALA A 29 -4.65 5.15 3.25
CA ALA A 29 -4.00 4.68 4.46
C ALA A 29 -3.87 3.14 4.49
N GLY A 30 -2.94 2.68 5.28
CA GLY A 30 -2.65 1.28 5.55
C GLY A 30 -1.46 1.20 6.49
N ASP A 31 -1.31 0.12 7.24
CA ASP A 31 -0.27 0.02 8.27
C ASP A 31 1.15 0.18 7.70
N THR A 32 1.45 -0.52 6.60
CA THR A 32 2.76 -0.44 5.94
C THR A 32 2.95 0.89 5.21
N PHE A 33 1.89 1.45 4.64
CA PHE A 33 1.95 2.76 4.00
C PHE A 33 2.17 3.87 5.03
N ASN A 34 1.47 3.86 6.13
CA ASN A 34 1.62 4.84 7.21
C ASN A 34 3.04 4.79 7.80
N THR A 35 3.62 3.59 7.91
CA THR A 35 5.00 3.41 8.35
C THR A 35 6.00 4.03 7.36
N LEU A 36 5.83 3.77 6.06
CA LEU A 36 6.69 4.38 5.04
C LEU A 36 6.54 5.90 5.00
N TRP A 37 5.32 6.40 5.13
CA TRP A 37 5.04 7.84 5.16
C TRP A 37 5.80 8.53 6.29
N ALA A 38 5.70 7.98 7.50
CA ALA A 38 6.42 8.52 8.65
C ALA A 38 7.95 8.41 8.48
N LEU A 39 8.44 7.28 8.00
CA LEU A 39 9.85 7.07 7.75
C LEU A 39 10.39 8.03 6.70
N HIS A 40 9.67 8.23 5.59
CA HIS A 40 10.04 9.17 4.53
C HIS A 40 10.12 10.60 5.05
N ALA A 41 9.12 11.02 5.84
CA ALA A 41 9.13 12.36 6.45
C ALA A 41 10.31 12.60 7.40
N LEU A 42 10.83 11.54 8.03
CA LEU A 42 11.94 11.62 9.01
C LEU A 42 13.32 11.37 8.39
N SER A 43 13.40 10.71 7.24
CA SER A 43 14.67 10.24 6.66
C SER A 43 15.29 11.18 5.63
N GLY A 44 14.70 12.36 5.40
CA GLY A 44 15.22 13.36 4.47
C GLY A 44 15.18 12.88 3.02
N ASP A 45 16.33 12.97 2.31
CA ASP A 45 16.41 12.72 0.87
C ASP A 45 16.50 11.24 0.46
N ARG A 46 16.19 10.31 1.35
CA ARG A 46 16.21 8.88 1.00
C ARG A 46 15.06 8.55 0.04
N PRO A 47 15.33 7.88 -1.09
CA PRO A 47 14.26 7.39 -1.95
C PRO A 47 13.30 6.48 -1.19
N ALA A 48 12.01 6.73 -1.31
CA ALA A 48 10.94 5.95 -0.69
C ALA A 48 10.13 5.22 -1.76
N THR A 49 9.91 3.92 -1.58
CA THR A 49 9.16 3.08 -2.52
C THR A 49 8.07 2.32 -1.78
N TYR A 50 6.84 2.47 -2.23
CA TYR A 50 5.73 1.63 -1.76
C TYR A 50 5.47 0.50 -2.76
N VAL A 51 5.76 -0.72 -2.34
CA VAL A 51 5.64 -1.92 -3.17
C VAL A 51 4.31 -2.60 -2.90
N SER A 52 3.49 -2.69 -3.93
CA SER A 52 2.15 -3.26 -3.86
C SER A 52 1.75 -3.85 -5.24
N ALA A 53 0.48 -3.99 -5.50
CA ALA A 53 -0.12 -4.05 -6.81
C ALA A 53 -1.29 -3.05 -6.84
N PHE A 54 -1.48 -2.44 -7.99
CA PHE A 54 -2.50 -1.39 -8.17
C PHE A 54 -3.49 -1.82 -9.25
N GLY A 55 -4.68 -1.25 -9.23
CA GLY A 55 -5.65 -1.40 -10.31
C GLY A 55 -5.43 -0.37 -11.41
N ASP A 56 -6.33 -0.38 -12.39
CA ASP A 56 -6.36 0.57 -13.51
C ASP A 56 -7.60 1.49 -13.48
N ASP A 57 -8.34 1.44 -12.38
CA ASP A 57 -9.51 2.29 -12.14
C ASP A 57 -9.12 3.74 -11.75
N PRO A 58 -10.06 4.70 -11.71
CA PRO A 58 -9.76 6.07 -11.32
C PRO A 58 -9.13 6.20 -9.93
N PHE A 59 -9.60 5.44 -8.95
CA PHE A 59 -9.08 5.52 -7.58
C PHE A 59 -7.65 4.97 -7.45
N SER A 60 -7.30 3.96 -8.25
CA SER A 60 -5.92 3.46 -8.33
C SER A 60 -5.00 4.53 -8.92
N ARG A 61 -5.44 5.24 -9.95
CA ARG A 61 -4.66 6.36 -10.52
C ARG A 61 -4.49 7.49 -9.53
N ASP A 62 -5.55 7.91 -8.85
CA ASP A 62 -5.49 8.95 -7.81
C ASP A 62 -4.53 8.54 -6.67
N GLN A 63 -4.49 7.27 -6.30
CA GLN A 63 -3.59 6.73 -5.29
C GLN A 63 -2.13 6.82 -5.72
N ILE A 64 -1.82 6.40 -6.96
CA ILE A 64 -0.46 6.47 -7.52
C ILE A 64 -0.01 7.93 -7.65
N ASP A 65 -0.88 8.81 -8.12
CA ASP A 65 -0.61 10.24 -8.23
C ASP A 65 -0.36 10.88 -6.87
N PHE A 66 -1.14 10.50 -5.86
CA PHE A 66 -0.93 10.93 -4.48
C PHE A 66 0.45 10.52 -3.95
N PHE A 67 0.89 9.29 -4.22
CA PHE A 67 2.22 8.84 -3.85
C PHE A 67 3.31 9.66 -4.55
N ALA A 68 3.20 9.82 -5.86
CA ALA A 68 4.16 10.59 -6.66
C ALA A 68 4.28 12.04 -6.21
N GLN A 69 3.16 12.71 -5.92
CA GLN A 69 3.12 14.09 -5.40
C GLN A 69 3.81 14.24 -4.04
N ASN A 70 3.92 13.14 -3.29
CA ASN A 70 4.57 13.11 -1.98
C ASN A 70 5.95 12.43 -2.00
N GLY A 71 6.55 12.28 -3.18
CA GLY A 71 7.91 11.76 -3.32
C GLY A 71 8.04 10.24 -3.06
N ILE A 72 6.94 9.49 -3.12
CA ILE A 72 6.92 8.04 -2.93
C ILE A 72 6.72 7.37 -4.28
N GLY A 73 7.70 6.56 -4.70
CA GLY A 73 7.60 5.75 -5.90
C GLY A 73 6.83 4.44 -5.65
N ILE A 74 6.45 3.76 -6.72
CA ILE A 74 5.79 2.45 -6.68
C ILE A 74 6.69 1.29 -7.17
N GLY A 75 7.93 1.60 -7.55
CA GLY A 75 8.86 0.61 -8.11
C GLY A 75 8.33 -0.02 -9.39
N ALA A 76 8.51 -1.32 -9.52
CA ALA A 76 7.95 -2.15 -10.60
C ALA A 76 6.63 -2.83 -10.20
N SER A 77 5.91 -2.27 -9.24
CA SER A 77 4.60 -2.79 -8.79
C SER A 77 3.65 -2.97 -9.97
N PRO A 78 3.00 -4.13 -10.14
CA PRO A 78 2.15 -4.40 -11.29
C PRO A 78 0.86 -3.59 -11.26
N ILE A 79 0.40 -3.22 -12.44
CA ILE A 79 -0.96 -2.68 -12.65
C ILE A 79 -1.84 -3.83 -13.13
N ILE A 80 -2.85 -4.16 -12.34
CA ILE A 80 -3.74 -5.30 -12.59
C ILE A 80 -5.01 -4.81 -13.30
N PRO A 81 -5.25 -5.22 -14.56
CA PRO A 81 -6.43 -4.79 -15.29
C PRO A 81 -7.73 -5.18 -14.59
N GLY A 82 -8.67 -4.25 -14.49
CA GLY A 82 -9.98 -4.45 -13.87
C GLY A 82 -9.95 -4.53 -12.33
N ALA A 83 -8.78 -4.44 -11.70
CA ALA A 83 -8.67 -4.43 -10.26
C ALA A 83 -8.80 -2.99 -9.70
N ARG A 84 -8.90 -2.90 -8.39
CA ARG A 84 -9.09 -1.65 -7.65
C ARG A 84 -8.45 -1.73 -6.27
N PRO A 85 -8.27 -0.60 -5.54
CA PRO A 85 -7.81 -0.62 -4.16
C PRO A 85 -8.83 -1.29 -3.24
N GLY A 86 -8.36 -1.82 -2.12
CA GLY A 86 -9.25 -2.08 -1.00
C GLY A 86 -9.79 -0.76 -0.43
N LEU A 87 -10.92 -0.86 0.26
CA LEU A 87 -11.57 0.27 0.93
C LEU A 87 -11.93 -0.10 2.35
N TYR A 88 -11.83 0.84 3.26
CA TYR A 88 -12.43 0.74 4.58
C TYR A 88 -13.07 2.06 5.02
N ALA A 89 -14.09 1.95 5.84
CA ALA A 89 -14.76 3.08 6.46
C ALA A 89 -14.58 3.02 7.97
N ILE A 90 -14.31 4.19 8.56
CA ILE A 90 -14.25 4.36 10.01
C ILE A 90 -15.56 5.01 10.47
N THR A 91 -16.27 4.30 11.32
CA THR A 91 -17.46 4.82 12.00
C THR A 91 -17.18 5.06 13.47
N LEU A 92 -17.79 6.09 14.03
CA LEU A 92 -17.66 6.47 15.43
C LEU A 92 -18.98 6.23 16.16
N THR A 93 -18.91 5.52 17.30
CA THR A 93 -20.02 5.38 18.25
C THR A 93 -19.52 5.92 19.59
N GLY A 94 -19.83 7.19 19.86
CA GLY A 94 -19.20 7.91 20.96
C GLY A 94 -17.69 8.06 20.72
N ALA A 95 -16.86 7.56 21.64
CA ALA A 95 -15.41 7.55 21.51
C ALA A 95 -14.85 6.29 20.82
N GLU A 96 -15.69 5.31 20.54
CA GLU A 96 -15.25 4.03 19.95
C GLU A 96 -15.22 4.13 18.42
N ARG A 97 -14.16 3.54 17.83
CA ARG A 97 -13.99 3.41 16.39
C ARG A 97 -14.36 2.00 15.93
N SER A 98 -15.16 1.90 14.89
CA SER A 98 -15.43 0.65 14.19
C SER A 98 -14.93 0.76 12.76
N PHE A 99 -14.45 -0.36 12.23
CA PHE A 99 -13.91 -0.44 10.88
C PHE A 99 -14.72 -1.42 10.05
N THR A 100 -15.15 -0.99 8.87
CA THR A 100 -15.81 -1.84 7.89
C THR A 100 -14.95 -1.93 6.65
N TYR A 101 -14.65 -3.14 6.17
CA TYR A 101 -13.70 -3.40 5.11
C TYR A 101 -14.36 -3.97 3.85
N TRP A 102 -13.93 -3.46 2.69
CA TRP A 102 -14.20 -4.01 1.36
C TRP A 102 -12.85 -4.21 0.66
N ARG A 103 -12.20 -5.35 0.89
CA ARG A 103 -10.83 -5.61 0.44
C ARG A 103 -10.59 -7.04 -0.07
N GLY A 104 -11.64 -7.83 -0.22
CA GLY A 104 -11.52 -9.23 -0.61
C GLY A 104 -10.95 -9.45 -2.00
N ASP A 105 -11.16 -8.50 -2.90
CA ASP A 105 -10.70 -8.48 -4.30
C ASP A 105 -9.72 -7.35 -4.60
N ALA A 106 -9.08 -6.78 -3.58
CA ALA A 106 -8.13 -5.69 -3.75
C ALA A 106 -6.92 -6.10 -4.59
N ALA A 107 -6.47 -5.18 -5.46
CA ALA A 107 -5.29 -5.40 -6.32
C ALA A 107 -4.05 -5.80 -5.52
N ALA A 108 -3.85 -5.21 -4.35
CA ALA A 108 -2.72 -5.49 -3.46
C ALA A 108 -2.54 -6.97 -3.10
N ARG A 109 -3.60 -7.78 -3.17
CA ARG A 109 -3.50 -9.24 -2.96
C ARG A 109 -2.62 -9.93 -4.00
N GLN A 110 -2.32 -9.26 -5.11
CA GLN A 110 -1.47 -9.74 -6.20
C GLN A 110 -0.05 -9.13 -6.19
N LEU A 111 0.35 -8.46 -5.10
CA LEU A 111 1.64 -7.75 -5.03
C LEU A 111 2.88 -8.64 -5.21
N ALA A 112 2.76 -9.93 -4.95
CA ALA A 112 3.82 -10.91 -5.12
C ALA A 112 3.48 -11.99 -6.19
N SER A 113 2.55 -11.69 -7.10
CA SER A 113 2.20 -12.59 -8.22
C SER A 113 3.28 -12.67 -9.29
N ASP A 114 4.12 -11.64 -9.40
CA ASP A 114 5.27 -11.58 -10.29
C ASP A 114 6.55 -11.40 -9.46
N ALA A 115 7.31 -12.48 -9.32
CA ALA A 115 8.55 -12.48 -8.54
C ALA A 115 9.62 -11.56 -9.12
N ALA A 116 9.69 -11.41 -10.45
CA ALA A 116 10.66 -10.53 -11.08
C ALA A 116 10.33 -9.04 -10.84
N ALA A 117 9.07 -8.67 -10.92
CA ALA A 117 8.60 -7.32 -10.61
C ALA A 117 8.83 -6.97 -9.13
N LEU A 118 8.58 -7.92 -8.22
CA LEU A 118 8.86 -7.76 -6.80
C LEU A 118 10.35 -7.55 -6.56
N ALA A 119 11.21 -8.44 -7.07
CA ALA A 119 12.66 -8.32 -6.93
C ALA A 119 13.18 -6.99 -7.48
N LYS A 120 12.69 -6.57 -8.64
CA LYS A 120 13.06 -5.28 -9.24
C LYS A 120 12.66 -4.08 -8.39
N SER A 121 11.52 -4.14 -7.73
CA SER A 121 11.05 -3.07 -6.81
C SER A 121 11.94 -2.96 -5.57
N LEU A 122 12.63 -4.03 -5.20
CA LEU A 122 13.49 -4.09 -4.02
C LEU A 122 14.98 -3.82 -4.34
N GLU A 123 15.33 -3.64 -5.61
CA GLU A 123 16.69 -3.25 -5.99
C GLU A 123 17.06 -1.90 -5.35
N ASN A 124 18.31 -1.80 -4.85
CA ASN A 124 18.85 -0.58 -4.23
C ASN A 124 18.13 -0.10 -2.96
N GLN A 125 17.35 -0.94 -2.32
CA GLN A 125 16.77 -0.63 -1.02
C GLN A 125 17.77 -0.99 0.10
N ALA A 126 17.98 -0.06 1.04
CA ALA A 126 18.76 -0.29 2.26
C ALA A 126 17.90 -0.91 3.36
N LEU A 127 16.60 -0.67 3.32
CA LEU A 127 15.64 -1.17 4.29
C LEU A 127 14.36 -1.59 3.55
N VAL A 128 13.86 -2.76 3.91
CA VAL A 128 12.55 -3.26 3.44
C VAL A 128 11.70 -3.60 4.65
N TYR A 129 10.50 -3.05 4.70
CA TYR A 129 9.53 -3.27 5.75
C TYR A 129 8.26 -3.93 5.21
N PHE A 130 7.73 -4.88 5.93
CA PHE A 130 6.37 -5.40 5.72
C PHE A 130 5.79 -5.87 7.07
N SER A 131 4.48 -6.04 7.14
CA SER A 131 3.78 -6.44 8.37
C SER A 131 3.15 -7.84 8.27
N GLY A 132 2.64 -8.34 9.38
CA GLY A 132 1.83 -9.55 9.40
C GLY A 132 0.58 -9.44 8.52
N ILE A 133 0.01 -8.24 8.37
CA ILE A 133 -1.13 -8.00 7.47
C ILE A 133 -0.72 -8.23 6.00
N THR A 134 0.49 -7.82 5.62
CA THR A 134 1.03 -8.11 4.28
C THR A 134 0.99 -9.61 3.97
N LEU A 135 1.43 -10.43 4.92
CA LEU A 135 1.38 -11.89 4.75
C LEU A 135 -0.06 -12.42 4.75
N ALA A 136 -0.93 -11.83 5.55
CA ALA A 136 -2.32 -12.28 5.70
C ALA A 136 -3.18 -12.07 4.45
N ILE A 137 -2.90 -11.04 3.64
CA ILE A 137 -3.65 -10.78 2.41
C ILE A 137 -3.21 -11.66 1.22
N LEU A 138 -2.05 -12.30 1.32
CA LEU A 138 -1.46 -13.13 0.26
C LEU A 138 -1.90 -14.59 0.38
N ASP A 139 -1.99 -15.26 -0.75
CA ASP A 139 -2.08 -16.71 -0.78
C ASP A 139 -0.71 -17.38 -0.47
N ASP A 140 -0.70 -18.70 -0.37
CA ASP A 140 0.51 -19.43 0.03
C ASP A 140 1.65 -19.32 -1.01
N ALA A 141 1.33 -19.24 -2.30
CA ALA A 141 2.34 -19.09 -3.36
C ALA A 141 2.97 -17.71 -3.29
N ALA A 142 2.16 -16.67 -3.16
CA ALA A 142 2.61 -15.29 -3.05
C ALA A 142 3.41 -15.04 -1.76
N ARG A 143 3.03 -15.66 -0.63
CA ARG A 143 3.84 -15.62 0.61
C ARG A 143 5.22 -16.21 0.42
N LYS A 144 5.31 -17.36 -0.25
CA LYS A 144 6.61 -17.97 -0.57
C LYS A 144 7.47 -17.08 -1.44
N THR A 145 6.87 -16.45 -2.45
CA THR A 145 7.56 -15.49 -3.32
C THR A 145 8.08 -14.29 -2.53
N LEU A 146 7.27 -13.74 -1.63
CA LEU A 146 7.68 -12.59 -0.82
C LEU A 146 8.83 -12.91 0.15
N LEU A 147 8.87 -14.14 0.68
CA LEU A 147 9.84 -14.54 1.71
C LEU A 147 11.11 -15.20 1.13
N ALA A 148 11.19 -15.39 -0.19
CA ALA A 148 12.35 -15.97 -0.86
C ALA A 148 13.45 -14.93 -1.06
#